data_83ec76ad22c43ce78be6d9cd782e8e09
#
_entry.id   83ec76ad22c43ce78be6d9cd782e8e09
#
_cell.length_a   1.000
_cell.length_b   1.000
_cell.length_c   1.000
_cell.angle_alpha   90.00
_cell.angle_beta   90.00
_cell.angle_gamma   90.00
#
_symmetry.space_group_name_H-M   'P 1'
#
loop_
_entity.id
_entity.type
_entity.pdbx_description
1 polymer ?
#
loop_
_entity_poly.entity_id
_entity_poly.type
_entity_poly.pdbx_seq_one_letter_code
_entity_poly.pdbx_strand_id
1 'polypeptide(L)'
;MLTLVFLSFHSEHHIRRLVKNIDSKYPIIVIENSGNKKLKSELEDLYKNVSVVICDENLGFSKGMNLGIKLSKTPFVFINPADISISNESLKLLNEVILNFKNFGMLSPVYKDKSIHSNYQIWTNNKKDEEVILSGKKFKLKEVDFIDGTIILNKDLLNNMFFDENIFIYFETMDLCKRLSDKKIKMYAIDEITFDHFGGQSHDEKYDHEAHLSRNWHYNWSKFYFYNKHNNYLYALKKILPNLAKSIVRYLKNFFINKKKKRAIFCRI
;
A
#
# COMPACT_ATOMS: atom_id res chain seq x y z
N MET A 1 3.74 -18.59 -9.10
CA MET A 1 3.78 -18.57 -7.64
C MET A 1 3.91 -17.13 -7.17
N LEU A 2 3.33 -16.78 -6.03
CA LEU A 2 3.18 -15.45 -5.48
C LEU A 2 4.07 -15.31 -4.23
N THR A 3 4.86 -14.23 -4.10
CA THR A 3 5.55 -13.85 -2.86
C THR A 3 4.77 -12.75 -2.17
N LEU A 4 4.55 -12.89 -0.86
CA LEU A 4 3.93 -11.84 -0.06
C LEU A 4 5.00 -10.92 0.52
N VAL A 5 4.76 -9.59 0.43
CA VAL A 5 5.65 -8.57 0.99
C VAL A 5 4.86 -7.73 1.98
N PHE A 6 5.35 -7.68 3.21
CA PHE A 6 4.81 -6.87 4.29
C PHE A 6 5.81 -5.81 4.72
N LEU A 7 5.32 -4.63 5.07
CA LEU A 7 6.10 -3.57 5.70
C LEU A 7 5.70 -3.47 7.17
N SER A 8 6.68 -3.52 8.05
CA SER A 8 6.54 -3.32 9.49
C SER A 8 7.18 -2.01 9.90
N PHE A 9 6.44 -1.16 10.58
CA PHE A 9 6.96 0.00 11.31
C PHE A 9 6.18 0.14 12.61
N HIS A 10 6.74 -0.37 13.71
CA HIS A 10 6.06 -0.48 15.01
C HIS A 10 4.71 -1.23 14.93
N SER A 11 4.64 -2.28 14.11
CA SER A 11 3.43 -3.07 13.84
C SER A 11 3.65 -4.57 14.00
N GLU A 12 4.59 -4.96 14.88
CA GLU A 12 5.05 -6.34 15.04
C GLU A 12 3.92 -7.32 15.37
N HIS A 13 2.95 -6.91 16.18
CA HIS A 13 1.83 -7.76 16.54
C HIS A 13 0.91 -8.09 15.33
N HIS A 14 0.73 -7.13 14.42
CA HIS A 14 0.01 -7.36 13.17
C HIS A 14 0.77 -8.31 12.25
N ILE A 15 2.08 -8.11 12.11
CA ILE A 15 2.93 -8.98 11.29
C ILE A 15 2.91 -10.41 11.82
N ARG A 16 3.04 -10.63 13.13
CA ARG A 16 2.93 -11.97 13.74
C ARG A 16 1.60 -12.65 13.41
N ARG A 17 0.50 -11.89 13.51
CA ARG A 17 -0.84 -12.41 13.19
C ARG A 17 -0.96 -12.77 11.72
N LEU A 18 -0.48 -11.94 10.81
CA LEU A 18 -0.53 -12.20 9.37
C LEU A 18 0.29 -13.44 9.02
N VAL A 19 1.55 -13.49 9.44
CA VAL A 19 2.47 -14.60 9.15
C VAL A 19 1.92 -15.93 9.68
N LYS A 20 1.38 -15.96 10.92
CA LYS A 20 0.80 -17.15 11.53
C LYS A 20 -0.35 -17.75 10.73
N ASN A 21 -1.13 -16.90 10.06
CA ASN A 21 -2.36 -17.32 9.37
C ASN A 21 -2.15 -17.65 7.89
N ILE A 22 -0.96 -17.39 7.32
CA ILE A 22 -0.66 -17.65 5.91
C ILE A 22 -0.04 -19.05 5.76
N ASP A 23 -0.52 -19.80 4.75
CA ASP A 23 0.00 -21.10 4.37
C ASP A 23 1.51 -21.03 4.04
N SER A 24 2.29 -21.93 4.61
CA SER A 24 3.76 -21.99 4.50
C SER A 24 4.29 -22.21 3.06
N LYS A 25 3.43 -22.57 2.13
CA LYS A 25 3.81 -22.68 0.71
C LYS A 25 4.10 -21.30 0.07
N TYR A 26 3.60 -20.20 0.65
CA TYR A 26 3.86 -18.87 0.12
C TYR A 26 5.12 -18.27 0.75
N PRO A 27 6.12 -17.88 -0.05
CA PRO A 27 7.26 -17.10 0.45
C PRO A 27 6.77 -15.75 1.00
N ILE A 28 7.28 -15.37 2.17
CA ILE A 28 6.95 -14.10 2.83
C ILE A 28 8.25 -13.31 3.04
N ILE A 29 8.24 -12.05 2.66
CA ILE A 29 9.30 -11.08 2.94
C ILE A 29 8.71 -9.99 3.83
N VAL A 30 9.31 -9.79 4.99
CA VAL A 30 8.97 -8.70 5.91
C VAL A 30 10.08 -7.66 5.87
N ILE A 31 9.73 -6.43 5.50
CA ILE A 31 10.64 -5.28 5.59
C ILE A 31 10.38 -4.59 6.92
N GLU A 32 11.34 -4.67 7.81
CA GLU A 32 11.23 -4.13 9.17
C GLU A 32 11.91 -2.77 9.27
N ASN A 33 11.11 -1.71 9.26
CA ASN A 33 11.54 -0.32 9.20
C ASN A 33 11.82 0.35 10.56
N SER A 34 11.56 -0.36 11.68
CA SER A 34 11.79 0.17 13.05
C SER A 34 13.05 -0.39 13.73
N GLY A 35 13.81 -1.24 13.00
CA GLY A 35 15.06 -1.82 13.50
C GLY A 35 14.86 -2.95 14.53
N ASN A 36 13.69 -3.59 14.57
CA ASN A 36 13.36 -4.63 15.55
C ASN A 36 14.00 -5.99 15.23
N LYS A 37 15.24 -6.19 15.68
CA LYS A 37 16.00 -7.45 15.49
C LYS A 37 15.33 -8.66 16.16
N LYS A 38 14.56 -8.45 17.24
CA LYS A 38 13.85 -9.54 17.93
C LYS A 38 12.76 -10.13 17.04
N LEU A 39 12.03 -9.29 16.28
CA LEU A 39 11.02 -9.76 15.35
C LEU A 39 11.63 -10.68 14.28
N LYS A 40 12.83 -10.34 13.79
CA LYS A 40 13.54 -11.16 12.80
C LYS A 40 13.83 -12.55 13.33
N SER A 41 14.55 -12.66 14.45
CA SER A 41 14.90 -13.97 15.03
C SER A 41 13.66 -14.81 15.31
N GLU A 42 12.62 -14.21 15.90
CA GLU A 42 11.37 -14.90 16.22
C GLU A 42 10.67 -15.47 14.97
N LEU A 43 10.51 -14.67 13.92
CA LEU A 43 9.78 -15.10 12.73
C LEU A 43 10.55 -16.11 11.88
N GLU A 44 11.86 -15.91 11.70
CA GLU A 44 12.69 -16.81 10.89
C GLU A 44 12.95 -18.16 11.57
N ASP A 45 12.95 -18.21 12.92
CA ASP A 45 13.06 -19.47 13.67
C ASP A 45 11.77 -20.29 13.58
N LEU A 46 10.61 -19.62 13.67
CA LEU A 46 9.30 -20.28 13.65
C LEU A 46 8.82 -20.67 12.25
N TYR A 47 9.12 -19.86 11.23
CA TYR A 47 8.54 -19.99 9.88
C TYR A 47 9.61 -20.02 8.79
N LYS A 48 9.85 -21.20 8.20
CA LYS A 48 10.90 -21.41 7.17
C LYS A 48 10.63 -20.70 5.84
N ASN A 49 9.41 -20.27 5.60
CA ASN A 49 9.00 -19.51 4.41
C ASN A 49 9.07 -17.99 4.61
N VAL A 50 9.50 -17.51 5.78
CA VAL A 50 9.61 -16.09 6.13
C VAL A 50 11.06 -15.64 6.08
N SER A 51 11.30 -14.47 5.51
CA SER A 51 12.56 -13.75 5.55
C SER A 51 12.31 -12.32 6.02
N VAL A 52 13.05 -11.88 7.03
CA VAL A 52 12.92 -10.52 7.59
C VAL A 52 14.16 -9.70 7.28
N VAL A 53 13.97 -8.57 6.65
CA VAL A 53 15.02 -7.59 6.34
C VAL A 53 14.92 -6.44 7.32
N ILE A 54 15.94 -6.26 8.15
CA ILE A 54 16.02 -5.13 9.07
C ILE A 54 16.61 -3.93 8.34
N CYS A 55 15.92 -2.81 8.38
CA CYS A 55 16.40 -1.54 7.86
C CYS A 55 17.11 -0.74 8.96
N ASP A 56 18.22 -0.08 8.62
CA ASP A 56 18.97 0.77 9.55
C ASP A 56 18.21 2.07 9.87
N GLU A 57 17.33 2.48 8.98
CA GLU A 57 16.45 3.65 9.12
C GLU A 57 15.07 3.37 8.55
N ASN A 58 14.10 4.22 8.88
CA ASN A 58 12.76 4.14 8.29
C ASN A 58 12.79 4.56 6.82
N LEU A 59 12.73 3.60 5.90
CA LEU A 59 12.74 3.82 4.45
C LEU A 59 11.43 4.41 3.91
N GLY A 60 10.36 4.47 4.72
CA GLY A 60 9.01 4.77 4.26
C GLY A 60 8.39 3.61 3.50
N PHE A 61 7.21 3.85 2.91
CA PHE A 61 6.47 2.82 2.19
C PHE A 61 7.13 2.46 0.85
N SER A 62 7.38 3.45 -0.01
CA SER A 62 7.85 3.21 -1.38
C SER A 62 9.19 2.48 -1.44
N LYS A 63 10.22 2.98 -0.74
CA LYS A 63 11.54 2.33 -0.70
C LYS A 63 11.47 0.97 -0.04
N GLY A 64 10.74 0.85 1.10
CA GLY A 64 10.60 -0.42 1.80
C GLY A 64 9.92 -1.47 0.93
N MET A 65 8.81 -1.15 0.28
CA MET A 65 8.13 -2.07 -0.63
C MET A 65 8.99 -2.41 -1.86
N ASN A 66 9.68 -1.45 -2.46
CA ASN A 66 10.59 -1.71 -3.57
C ASN A 66 11.70 -2.67 -3.18
N LEU A 67 12.24 -2.56 -1.96
CA LEU A 67 13.23 -3.51 -1.45
C LEU A 67 12.64 -4.93 -1.39
N GLY A 68 11.46 -5.10 -0.83
CA GLY A 68 10.76 -6.38 -0.79
C GLY A 68 10.46 -6.96 -2.19
N ILE A 69 10.02 -6.11 -3.13
CA ILE A 69 9.75 -6.49 -4.52
C ILE A 69 11.05 -6.98 -5.20
N LYS A 70 12.16 -6.27 -5.02
CA LYS A 70 13.46 -6.62 -5.59
C LYS A 70 14.00 -7.95 -5.03
N LEU A 71 13.79 -8.23 -3.75
CA LEU A 71 14.21 -9.46 -3.09
C LEU A 71 13.32 -10.67 -3.45
N SER A 72 12.09 -10.43 -3.90
CA SER A 72 11.19 -11.50 -4.34
C SER A 72 11.73 -12.23 -5.56
N LYS A 73 11.74 -13.58 -5.47
CA LYS A 73 12.17 -14.47 -6.57
C LYS A 73 11.04 -14.89 -7.51
N THR A 74 9.79 -14.52 -7.19
CA THR A 74 8.63 -14.87 -8.01
C THR A 74 8.26 -13.74 -8.96
N PRO A 75 7.61 -14.02 -10.11
CA PRO A 75 7.17 -12.99 -11.05
C PRO A 75 6.02 -12.13 -10.49
N PHE A 76 5.26 -12.65 -9.54
CA PHE A 76 4.16 -11.93 -8.90
C PHE A 76 4.47 -11.63 -7.44
N VAL A 77 4.20 -10.39 -7.04
CA VAL A 77 4.39 -9.93 -5.66
C VAL A 77 3.07 -9.38 -5.12
N PHE A 78 2.66 -9.91 -3.98
CA PHE A 78 1.50 -9.46 -3.24
C PHE A 78 1.95 -8.50 -2.15
N ILE A 79 1.60 -7.24 -2.32
CA ILE A 79 1.83 -6.18 -1.34
C ILE A 79 0.59 -6.07 -0.48
N ASN A 80 0.75 -6.20 0.82
CA ASN A 80 -0.35 -6.15 1.77
C ASN A 80 0.02 -5.26 2.97
N PRO A 81 -0.76 -4.22 3.26
CA PRO A 81 -0.64 -3.45 4.50
C PRO A 81 -0.80 -4.34 5.74
N ALA A 82 -0.15 -3.97 6.84
CA ALA A 82 -0.14 -4.78 8.06
C ALA A 82 -1.52 -4.91 8.75
N ASP A 83 -2.42 -3.98 8.49
CA ASP A 83 -3.79 -3.94 9.01
C ASP A 83 -4.83 -4.63 8.11
N ILE A 84 -4.39 -5.34 7.07
CA ILE A 84 -5.25 -6.10 6.17
C ILE A 84 -5.00 -7.60 6.34
N SER A 85 -6.09 -8.36 6.47
CA SER A 85 -6.07 -9.84 6.55
C SER A 85 -6.69 -10.45 5.31
N ILE A 86 -6.02 -11.46 4.77
CA ILE A 86 -6.53 -12.26 3.65
C ILE A 86 -6.56 -13.73 4.04
N SER A 87 -7.65 -14.42 3.69
CA SER A 87 -7.76 -15.86 3.94
C SER A 87 -6.87 -16.68 3.00
N ASN A 88 -6.47 -17.88 3.45
CA ASN A 88 -5.74 -18.82 2.59
C ASN A 88 -6.56 -19.25 1.37
N GLU A 89 -7.88 -19.27 1.46
CA GLU A 89 -8.78 -19.52 0.34
C GLU A 89 -8.70 -18.39 -0.69
N SER A 90 -8.80 -17.13 -0.25
CA SER A 90 -8.63 -15.97 -1.12
C SER A 90 -7.26 -15.94 -1.77
N LEU A 91 -6.17 -16.23 -1.01
CA LEU A 91 -4.81 -16.32 -1.56
C LEU A 91 -4.68 -17.43 -2.60
N LYS A 92 -5.31 -18.60 -2.37
CA LYS A 92 -5.32 -19.70 -3.34
C LYS A 92 -6.01 -19.26 -4.63
N LEU A 93 -7.20 -18.69 -4.53
CA LEU A 93 -7.96 -18.21 -5.69
C LEU A 93 -7.19 -17.13 -6.45
N LEU A 94 -6.59 -16.15 -5.77
CA LEU A 94 -5.73 -15.15 -6.40
C LEU A 94 -4.56 -15.78 -7.14
N ASN A 95 -3.89 -16.75 -6.53
CA ASN A 95 -2.77 -17.44 -7.17
C ASN A 95 -3.23 -18.23 -8.42
N GLU A 96 -4.40 -18.84 -8.40
CA GLU A 96 -4.97 -19.51 -9.57
C GLU A 96 -5.35 -18.51 -10.66
N VAL A 97 -5.96 -17.37 -10.32
CA VAL A 97 -6.29 -16.30 -11.28
C VAL A 97 -5.04 -15.79 -11.99
N ILE A 98 -3.98 -15.43 -11.26
CA ILE A 98 -2.75 -14.86 -11.86
C ILE A 98 -1.95 -15.88 -12.69
N LEU A 99 -2.12 -17.18 -12.44
CA LEU A 99 -1.51 -18.21 -13.28
C LEU A 99 -2.23 -18.35 -14.63
N ASN A 100 -3.54 -18.09 -14.67
CA ASN A 100 -4.37 -18.19 -15.87
C ASN A 100 -4.53 -16.85 -16.62
N PHE A 101 -4.29 -15.72 -15.93
CA PHE A 101 -4.35 -14.39 -16.54
C PHE A 101 -3.13 -13.58 -16.13
N LYS A 102 -2.23 -13.31 -17.07
CA LYS A 102 -0.95 -12.62 -16.82
C LYS A 102 -0.87 -11.22 -17.44
N ASN A 103 -1.88 -10.81 -18.19
CA ASN A 103 -1.88 -9.52 -18.90
C ASN A 103 -2.38 -8.37 -18.01
N PHE A 104 -1.70 -8.15 -16.88
CA PHE A 104 -1.96 -7.04 -15.95
C PHE A 104 -0.66 -6.55 -15.32
N GLY A 105 -0.55 -5.25 -15.08
CA GLY A 105 0.52 -4.68 -14.27
C GLY A 105 0.18 -4.72 -12.78
N MET A 106 -1.08 -4.41 -12.45
CA MET A 106 -1.62 -4.46 -11.09
C MET A 106 -2.96 -5.17 -11.07
N LEU A 107 -3.19 -5.95 -10.00
CA LEU A 107 -4.43 -6.64 -9.75
C LEU A 107 -4.75 -6.58 -8.26
N SER A 108 -6.01 -6.37 -7.88
CA SER A 108 -6.41 -6.28 -6.47
C SER A 108 -7.69 -7.08 -6.20
N PRO A 109 -7.73 -7.83 -5.11
CA PRO A 109 -9.01 -8.20 -4.49
C PRO A 109 -9.69 -6.96 -3.91
N VAL A 110 -10.93 -7.08 -3.47
CA VAL A 110 -11.70 -5.95 -2.95
C VAL A 110 -11.95 -6.08 -1.44
N TYR A 111 -12.29 -4.96 -0.79
CA TYR A 111 -12.74 -4.98 0.61
C TYR A 111 -14.03 -5.78 0.75
N LYS A 112 -14.07 -6.68 1.74
CA LYS A 112 -15.28 -7.43 2.07
C LYS A 112 -16.40 -6.52 2.54
N ASP A 113 -16.09 -5.55 3.36
CA ASP A 113 -17.02 -4.50 3.78
C ASP A 113 -17.04 -3.34 2.78
N LYS A 114 -18.00 -3.40 1.85
CA LYS A 114 -18.20 -2.36 0.82
C LYS A 114 -18.74 -1.04 1.37
N SER A 115 -19.12 -0.98 2.67
CA SER A 115 -19.62 0.25 3.31
C SER A 115 -18.51 1.25 3.60
N ILE A 116 -17.26 0.79 3.70
CA ILE A 116 -16.13 1.62 4.09
C ILE A 116 -15.67 2.49 2.92
N HIS A 117 -15.20 1.92 1.85
CA HIS A 117 -14.84 2.56 0.57
C HIS A 117 -14.42 1.48 -0.43
N SER A 118 -14.61 1.71 -1.73
CA SER A 118 -13.98 0.88 -2.73
C SER A 118 -12.47 1.16 -2.78
N ASN A 119 -11.66 0.09 -2.79
CA ASN A 119 -10.20 0.21 -2.97
C ASN A 119 -9.78 0.37 -4.45
N TYR A 120 -10.73 0.57 -5.34
CA TYR A 120 -10.47 0.90 -6.74
C TYR A 120 -11.43 1.98 -7.25
N GLN A 121 -11.04 2.65 -8.33
CA GLN A 121 -11.86 3.67 -8.99
C GLN A 121 -11.78 3.54 -10.51
N ILE A 122 -12.88 3.89 -11.17
CA ILE A 122 -13.01 3.95 -12.63
C ILE A 122 -13.42 5.36 -12.99
N TRP A 123 -12.55 6.08 -13.71
CA TRP A 123 -12.78 7.47 -14.11
C TRP A 123 -13.02 7.61 -15.62
N THR A 124 -12.62 6.59 -16.40
CA THR A 124 -12.72 6.60 -17.87
C THR A 124 -13.74 5.59 -18.36
N ASN A 125 -14.45 5.93 -19.42
CA ASN A 125 -15.57 5.11 -19.96
C ASN A 125 -15.12 3.97 -20.89
N ASN A 126 -13.82 3.89 -21.24
CA ASN A 126 -13.31 2.93 -22.24
C ASN A 126 -12.63 1.71 -21.60
N LYS A 127 -13.16 1.23 -20.47
CA LYS A 127 -12.63 0.07 -19.78
C LYS A 127 -13.17 -1.22 -20.38
N LYS A 128 -12.28 -2.20 -20.50
CA LYS A 128 -12.60 -3.53 -21.03
C LYS A 128 -12.33 -4.58 -19.95
N ASP A 129 -13.40 -5.10 -19.39
CA ASP A 129 -13.32 -6.17 -18.41
C ASP A 129 -12.83 -7.46 -19.08
N GLU A 130 -12.15 -8.30 -18.30
CA GLU A 130 -11.70 -9.63 -18.69
C GLU A 130 -12.35 -10.69 -17.79
N GLU A 131 -12.22 -11.94 -18.15
CA GLU A 131 -12.82 -13.05 -17.42
C GLU A 131 -11.85 -14.22 -17.32
N VAL A 132 -11.83 -14.85 -16.14
CA VAL A 132 -11.09 -16.09 -15.90
C VAL A 132 -12.05 -17.14 -15.38
N ILE A 133 -12.02 -18.34 -15.99
CA ILE A 133 -12.83 -19.47 -15.55
C ILE A 133 -11.91 -20.46 -14.81
N LEU A 134 -12.18 -20.69 -13.54
CA LEU A 134 -11.47 -21.64 -12.68
C LEU A 134 -12.46 -22.67 -12.16
N SER A 135 -12.25 -23.95 -12.47
CA SER A 135 -13.11 -25.05 -11.99
C SER A 135 -14.60 -24.80 -12.25
N GLY A 136 -14.95 -24.22 -13.40
CA GLY A 136 -16.31 -23.89 -13.78
C GLY A 136 -16.89 -22.61 -13.15
N LYS A 137 -16.17 -21.96 -12.25
CA LYS A 137 -16.55 -20.66 -11.67
C LYS A 137 -15.89 -19.53 -12.45
N LYS A 138 -16.69 -18.51 -12.77
CA LYS A 138 -16.26 -17.34 -13.50
C LYS A 138 -15.81 -16.24 -12.53
N PHE A 139 -14.64 -15.67 -12.79
CA PHE A 139 -14.10 -14.51 -12.07
C PHE A 139 -14.01 -13.34 -13.05
N LYS A 140 -14.63 -12.22 -12.69
CA LYS A 140 -14.62 -11.02 -13.50
C LYS A 140 -13.51 -10.09 -13.05
N LEU A 141 -12.60 -9.78 -13.98
CA LEU A 141 -11.53 -8.80 -13.77
C LEU A 141 -12.01 -7.47 -14.35
N LYS A 142 -12.39 -6.54 -13.47
CA LYS A 142 -12.80 -5.19 -13.85
C LYS A 142 -11.58 -4.34 -14.14
N GLU A 143 -11.47 -3.84 -15.39
CA GLU A 143 -10.41 -2.88 -15.70
C GLU A 143 -10.67 -1.55 -14.99
N VAL A 144 -9.66 -1.05 -14.25
CA VAL A 144 -9.78 0.12 -13.38
C VAL A 144 -8.71 1.17 -13.70
N ASP A 145 -8.90 2.41 -13.22
CA ASP A 145 -7.93 3.50 -13.35
C ASP A 145 -7.05 3.67 -12.11
N PHE A 146 -7.54 3.22 -10.96
CA PHE A 146 -6.85 3.34 -9.68
C PHE A 146 -7.13 2.13 -8.81
N ILE A 147 -6.11 1.70 -8.09
CA ILE A 147 -6.17 0.66 -7.05
C ILE A 147 -5.40 1.17 -5.84
N ASP A 148 -5.87 0.83 -4.64
CA ASP A 148 -5.19 1.10 -3.38
C ASP A 148 -5.27 -0.09 -2.41
N GLY A 149 -4.49 -0.07 -1.34
CA GLY A 149 -4.46 -1.10 -0.30
C GLY A 149 -3.69 -2.35 -0.73
N THR A 150 -4.37 -3.49 -0.84
CA THR A 150 -3.78 -4.77 -1.21
C THR A 150 -3.63 -4.92 -2.72
N ILE A 151 -2.40 -5.19 -3.18
CA ILE A 151 -2.06 -5.15 -4.59
C ILE A 151 -1.19 -6.35 -4.98
N ILE A 152 -1.49 -6.97 -6.10
CA ILE A 152 -0.59 -7.91 -6.78
C ILE A 152 0.10 -7.17 -7.94
N LEU A 153 1.42 -7.18 -7.93
CA LEU A 153 2.24 -6.64 -9.01
C LEU A 153 2.77 -7.77 -9.89
N ASN A 154 2.67 -7.60 -11.21
CA ASN A 154 3.33 -8.44 -12.19
C ASN A 154 4.68 -7.81 -12.56
N LYS A 155 5.78 -8.32 -11.99
CA LYS A 155 7.12 -7.78 -12.16
C LYS A 155 7.59 -7.75 -13.62
N ASP A 156 7.21 -8.76 -14.39
CA ASP A 156 7.62 -8.89 -15.79
C ASP A 156 7.03 -7.77 -16.65
N LEU A 157 5.72 -7.47 -16.49
CA LEU A 157 5.08 -6.37 -17.19
C LEU A 157 5.49 -4.99 -16.67
N LEU A 158 5.78 -4.88 -15.39
CA LEU A 158 6.24 -3.62 -14.80
C LEU A 158 7.66 -3.25 -15.25
N ASN A 159 8.51 -4.21 -15.60
CA ASN A 159 9.89 -3.98 -16.06
C ASN A 159 10.64 -2.95 -15.18
N ASN A 160 10.72 -3.22 -13.88
CA ASN A 160 11.32 -2.35 -12.85
C ASN A 160 10.59 -1.01 -12.60
N MET A 161 9.43 -0.77 -13.19
CA MET A 161 8.60 0.40 -12.90
C MET A 161 7.79 0.16 -11.62
N PHE A 162 8.44 0.23 -10.48
CA PHE A 162 7.83 0.09 -9.15
C PHE A 162 7.45 1.46 -8.55
N PHE A 163 7.31 1.56 -7.24
CA PHE A 163 6.98 2.82 -6.56
C PHE A 163 8.08 3.87 -6.74
N ASP A 164 7.69 5.15 -6.82
CA ASP A 164 8.65 6.26 -6.84
C ASP A 164 9.21 6.48 -5.42
N GLU A 165 10.51 6.28 -5.27
CA GLU A 165 11.20 6.33 -3.98
C GLU A 165 11.34 7.76 -3.40
N ASN A 166 11.01 8.81 -4.19
CA ASN A 166 10.87 10.18 -3.68
C ASN A 166 9.55 10.39 -2.92
N ILE A 167 8.61 9.46 -3.02
CA ILE A 167 7.38 9.43 -2.24
C ILE A 167 7.60 8.52 -1.03
N PHE A 168 7.73 9.13 0.15
CA PHE A 168 7.94 8.36 1.37
C PHE A 168 6.71 7.52 1.75
N ILE A 169 5.52 8.13 1.76
CA ILE A 169 4.22 7.51 2.01
C ILE A 169 3.11 8.41 1.45
N TYR A 170 1.97 7.83 1.09
CA TYR A 170 0.83 8.44 0.41
C TYR A 170 1.12 8.87 -1.03
N PHE A 171 0.16 8.75 -1.90
CA PHE A 171 0.26 9.00 -3.35
C PHE A 171 1.18 8.06 -4.13
N GLU A 172 1.91 7.14 -3.49
CA GLU A 172 2.79 6.17 -4.17
C GLU A 172 2.01 5.25 -5.11
N THR A 173 0.86 4.76 -4.66
CA THR A 173 -0.01 3.90 -5.48
C THR A 173 -0.66 4.70 -6.60
N MET A 174 -1.09 5.93 -6.32
CA MET A 174 -1.66 6.82 -7.34
C MET A 174 -0.63 7.20 -8.41
N ASP A 175 0.63 7.44 -8.01
CA ASP A 175 1.74 7.68 -8.93
C ASP A 175 2.01 6.46 -9.82
N LEU A 176 2.03 5.27 -9.24
CA LEU A 176 2.23 4.04 -9.99
C LEU A 176 1.07 3.80 -10.97
N CYS A 177 -0.18 3.91 -10.53
CA CYS A 177 -1.36 3.78 -11.39
C CYS A 177 -1.31 4.75 -12.58
N LYS A 178 -0.96 6.03 -12.33
CA LYS A 178 -0.82 7.03 -13.39
C LYS A 178 0.26 6.63 -14.41
N ARG A 179 1.44 6.19 -13.96
CA ARG A 179 2.53 5.75 -14.85
C ARG A 179 2.17 4.50 -15.65
N LEU A 180 1.42 3.57 -15.06
CA LEU A 180 0.91 2.38 -15.75
C LEU A 180 -0.10 2.78 -16.84
N SER A 181 -1.04 3.65 -16.50
CA SER A 181 -2.03 4.19 -17.44
C SER A 181 -1.36 4.88 -18.64
N ASP A 182 -0.34 5.72 -18.40
CA ASP A 182 0.41 6.41 -19.46
C ASP A 182 1.13 5.43 -20.41
N LYS A 183 1.53 4.27 -19.88
CA LYS A 183 2.13 3.19 -20.68
C LYS A 183 1.12 2.17 -21.20
N LYS A 184 -0.19 2.40 -21.01
CA LYS A 184 -1.28 1.50 -21.39
C LYS A 184 -1.16 0.09 -20.78
N ILE A 185 -0.52 -0.02 -19.61
CA ILE A 185 -0.45 -1.25 -18.83
C ILE A 185 -1.72 -1.36 -18.00
N LYS A 186 -2.42 -2.47 -18.13
CA LYS A 186 -3.74 -2.68 -17.54
C LYS A 186 -3.68 -2.93 -16.04
N MET A 187 -4.71 -2.48 -15.34
CA MET A 187 -4.95 -2.71 -13.92
C MET A 187 -6.36 -3.26 -13.73
N TYR A 188 -6.50 -4.23 -12.81
CA TYR A 188 -7.79 -4.90 -12.60
C TYR A 188 -8.15 -5.05 -11.12
N ALA A 189 -9.45 -5.00 -10.82
CA ALA A 189 -10.03 -5.39 -9.55
C ALA A 189 -10.87 -6.65 -9.72
N ILE A 190 -10.89 -7.53 -8.69
CA ILE A 190 -11.69 -8.77 -8.68
C ILE A 190 -12.65 -8.71 -7.51
N ASP A 191 -13.94 -8.53 -7.79
CA ASP A 191 -14.97 -8.39 -6.75
C ASP A 191 -15.30 -9.70 -6.02
N GLU A 192 -15.05 -10.85 -6.66
CA GLU A 192 -15.34 -12.17 -6.10
C GLU A 192 -14.31 -12.65 -5.08
N ILE A 193 -13.16 -11.98 -4.99
CA ILE A 193 -12.10 -12.29 -4.01
C ILE A 193 -11.97 -11.12 -3.06
N THR A 194 -12.19 -11.37 -1.77
CA THR A 194 -12.26 -10.32 -0.76
C THR A 194 -11.21 -10.48 0.33
N PHE A 195 -10.94 -9.37 1.03
CA PHE A 195 -10.11 -9.30 2.23
C PHE A 195 -10.76 -8.44 3.30
N ASP A 196 -10.33 -8.63 4.54
CA ASP A 196 -10.80 -7.86 5.69
C ASP A 196 -9.81 -6.76 6.04
N HIS A 197 -10.30 -5.52 6.21
CA HIS A 197 -9.51 -4.37 6.62
C HIS A 197 -9.90 -3.92 8.01
N PHE A 198 -8.94 -3.93 8.94
CA PHE A 198 -9.18 -3.59 10.35
C PHE A 198 -9.11 -2.09 10.65
N GLY A 199 -8.86 -1.26 9.64
CA GLY A 199 -8.92 0.21 9.66
C GLY A 199 -8.08 0.89 10.75
N GLY A 200 -7.08 1.71 10.33
CA GLY A 200 -6.38 2.64 11.22
C GLY A 200 -5.44 2.06 12.27
N GLN A 201 -5.24 0.73 12.31
CA GLN A 201 -4.44 0.02 13.31
C GLN A 201 -3.08 -0.45 12.79
N SER A 202 -2.51 0.23 11.82
CA SER A 202 -1.25 -0.18 11.19
C SER A 202 0.00 -0.04 12.09
N HIS A 203 -0.12 0.50 13.31
CA HIS A 203 0.95 0.67 14.30
C HIS A 203 0.38 0.68 15.72
N ASP A 204 1.24 0.52 16.74
CA ASP A 204 0.84 0.57 18.15
C ASP A 204 0.32 1.96 18.56
N GLU A 205 -0.74 2.02 19.35
CA GLU A 205 -1.38 3.27 19.84
C GLU A 205 -0.41 4.24 20.53
N LYS A 206 0.63 3.72 21.18
CA LYS A 206 1.66 4.55 21.85
C LYS A 206 2.41 5.50 20.90
N TYR A 207 2.42 5.21 19.61
CA TYR A 207 3.04 6.03 18.56
C TYR A 207 2.05 6.94 17.81
N ASP A 208 0.77 6.96 18.18
CA ASP A 208 -0.30 7.67 17.46
C ASP A 208 0.01 9.15 17.24
N HIS A 209 0.56 9.82 18.26
CA HIS A 209 0.84 11.26 18.15
C HIS A 209 1.94 11.56 17.12
N GLU A 210 3.05 10.85 17.18
CA GLU A 210 4.17 11.00 16.24
C GLU A 210 3.78 10.57 14.82
N ALA A 211 3.08 9.44 14.72
CA ALA A 211 2.55 8.96 13.47
C ALA A 211 1.58 9.96 12.82
N HIS A 212 0.73 10.62 13.62
CA HIS A 212 -0.22 11.62 13.10
C HIS A 212 0.49 12.88 12.57
N LEU A 213 1.54 13.35 13.25
CA LEU A 213 2.36 14.47 12.77
C LEU A 213 3.08 14.13 11.48
N SER A 214 3.76 12.98 11.46
CA SER A 214 4.47 12.47 10.29
C SER A 214 3.54 12.28 9.09
N ARG A 215 2.35 11.69 9.31
CA ARG A 215 1.33 11.47 8.25
C ARG A 215 0.90 12.77 7.60
N ASN A 216 0.60 13.82 8.38
CA ASN A 216 0.16 15.11 7.82
C ASN A 216 1.25 15.76 6.96
N TRP A 217 2.51 15.71 7.42
CA TRP A 217 3.65 16.23 6.66
C TRP A 217 3.81 15.49 5.34
N HIS A 218 3.97 14.17 5.41
CA HIS A 218 4.19 13.34 4.22
C HIS A 218 3.01 13.38 3.26
N TYR A 219 1.77 13.43 3.74
CA TYR A 219 0.61 13.58 2.87
C TYR A 219 0.66 14.85 2.02
N ASN A 220 0.97 16.00 2.63
CA ASN A 220 1.04 17.26 1.90
C ASN A 220 2.25 17.31 0.96
N TRP A 221 3.41 16.82 1.40
CA TRP A 221 4.60 16.72 0.57
C TRP A 221 4.37 15.81 -0.64
N SER A 222 3.89 14.60 -0.42
CA SER A 222 3.62 13.62 -1.46
C SER A 222 2.55 14.11 -2.44
N LYS A 223 1.52 14.79 -1.93
CA LYS A 223 0.49 15.44 -2.75
C LYS A 223 1.08 16.51 -3.65
N PHE A 224 1.93 17.38 -3.10
CA PHE A 224 2.64 18.39 -3.89
C PHE A 224 3.52 17.76 -4.95
N TYR A 225 4.36 16.80 -4.54
CA TYR A 225 5.29 16.12 -5.43
C TYR A 225 4.55 15.42 -6.58
N PHE A 226 3.49 14.68 -6.29
CA PHE A 226 2.67 14.00 -7.30
C PHE A 226 2.11 14.98 -8.35
N TYR A 227 1.47 16.06 -7.90
CA TYR A 227 0.91 17.04 -8.84
C TYR A 227 1.96 17.84 -9.58
N ASN A 228 3.12 18.11 -8.97
CA ASN A 228 4.24 18.75 -9.66
C ASN A 228 4.83 17.84 -10.74
N LYS A 229 4.99 16.55 -10.45
CA LYS A 229 5.52 15.53 -11.37
C LYS A 229 4.62 15.30 -12.59
N HIS A 230 3.31 15.18 -12.37
CA HIS A 230 2.35 14.81 -13.41
C HIS A 230 1.63 15.97 -14.09
N ASN A 231 1.75 17.17 -13.55
CA ASN A 231 1.17 18.39 -14.12
C ASN A 231 2.21 19.50 -14.20
N ASN A 232 2.27 20.39 -13.21
CA ASN A 232 3.28 21.45 -13.08
C ASN A 232 3.26 22.06 -11.68
N TYR A 233 4.26 22.90 -11.40
CA TYR A 233 4.44 23.54 -10.10
C TYR A 233 3.23 24.39 -9.64
N LEU A 234 2.67 25.20 -10.52
CA LEU A 234 1.54 26.07 -10.18
C LEU A 234 0.28 25.26 -9.85
N TYR A 235 0.04 24.19 -10.61
CA TYR A 235 -1.06 23.27 -10.33
C TYR A 235 -0.88 22.57 -8.98
N ALA A 236 0.34 22.10 -8.69
CA ALA A 236 0.66 21.48 -7.40
C ALA A 236 0.42 22.44 -6.24
N LEU A 237 0.89 23.69 -6.33
CA LEU A 237 0.61 24.74 -5.34
C LEU A 237 -0.89 24.93 -5.13
N LYS A 238 -1.66 25.09 -6.21
CA LYS A 238 -3.13 25.22 -6.12
C LYS A 238 -3.76 24.05 -5.36
N LYS A 239 -3.26 22.81 -5.52
CA LYS A 239 -3.79 21.62 -4.86
C LYS A 239 -3.46 21.53 -3.37
N ILE A 240 -2.34 22.11 -2.91
CA ILE A 240 -1.95 22.09 -1.48
C ILE A 240 -2.38 23.33 -0.70
N LEU A 241 -2.56 24.47 -1.36
CA LEU A 241 -2.94 25.74 -0.70
C LEU A 241 -4.13 25.63 0.25
N PRO A 242 -5.23 24.91 -0.08
CA PRO A 242 -6.36 24.76 0.85
C PRO A 242 -5.98 24.05 2.15
N ASN A 243 -5.07 23.07 2.08
CA ASN A 243 -4.59 22.35 3.25
C ASN A 243 -3.67 23.22 4.11
N LEU A 244 -2.78 24.00 3.48
CA LEU A 244 -1.94 24.97 4.16
C LEU A 244 -2.77 26.05 4.85
N ALA A 245 -3.76 26.63 4.17
CA ALA A 245 -4.66 27.63 4.74
C ALA A 245 -5.41 27.08 5.96
N LYS A 246 -5.96 25.85 5.88
CA LYS A 246 -6.59 25.17 7.02
C LYS A 246 -5.63 24.99 8.19
N SER A 247 -4.38 24.61 7.92
CA SER A 247 -3.36 24.42 8.94
C SER A 247 -2.98 25.74 9.62
N ILE A 248 -2.80 26.80 8.85
CA ILE A 248 -2.51 28.17 9.36
C ILE A 248 -3.68 28.66 10.24
N VAL A 249 -4.92 28.54 9.76
CA VAL A 249 -6.12 28.94 10.55
C VAL A 249 -6.20 28.15 11.84
N ARG A 250 -5.95 26.84 11.80
CA ARG A 250 -5.92 25.98 13.00
C ARG A 250 -4.82 26.40 13.98
N TYR A 251 -3.62 26.70 13.45
CA TYR A 251 -2.53 27.21 14.26
C TYR A 251 -2.89 28.52 14.95
N LEU A 252 -3.41 29.52 14.20
CA LEU A 252 -3.82 30.81 14.73
C LEU A 252 -4.90 30.65 15.80
N LYS A 253 -5.98 29.89 15.53
CA LYS A 253 -7.01 29.61 16.52
C LYS A 253 -6.42 29.04 17.82
N ASN A 254 -5.54 28.05 17.73
CA ASN A 254 -4.93 27.44 18.91
C ASN A 254 -3.87 28.34 19.57
N PHE A 255 -3.27 29.25 18.81
CA PHE A 255 -2.37 30.27 19.37
C PHE A 255 -3.10 31.21 20.31
N PHE A 256 -4.30 31.64 19.96
CA PHE A 256 -5.10 32.53 20.78
C PHE A 256 -5.85 31.80 21.92
N ILE A 257 -6.22 30.54 21.72
CA ILE A 257 -7.05 29.79 22.67
C ILE A 257 -6.22 28.99 23.69
N ASN A 258 -5.05 28.46 23.34
CA ASN A 258 -4.36 27.52 24.24
C ASN A 258 -2.82 27.47 24.04
N LYS A 259 -2.08 28.10 24.93
CA LYS A 259 -0.59 28.15 24.91
C LYS A 259 0.09 26.77 24.90
N LYS A 260 -0.49 25.74 25.50
CA LYS A 260 0.10 24.38 25.58
C LYS A 260 0.00 23.60 24.25
N LYS A 261 -0.98 23.87 23.41
CA LYS A 261 -1.15 23.22 22.12
C LYS A 261 -0.32 23.85 20.99
N LYS A 262 0.33 24.98 21.21
CA LYS A 262 1.06 25.74 20.19
C LYS A 262 2.20 24.95 19.54
N ARG A 263 3.00 24.22 20.31
CA ARG A 263 4.16 23.48 19.80
C ARG A 263 3.75 22.35 18.84
N ALA A 264 2.69 21.62 19.17
CA ALA A 264 2.22 20.48 18.37
C ALA A 264 1.65 20.87 16.99
N ILE A 265 1.25 22.12 16.79
CA ILE A 265 0.61 22.61 15.55
C ILE A 265 1.65 23.19 14.59
N PHE A 266 2.70 23.80 15.10
CA PHE A 266 3.81 24.30 14.28
C PHE A 266 4.52 23.17 13.51
N CYS A 267 4.63 22.00 14.12
CA CYS A 267 5.15 20.80 13.46
C CYS A 267 4.19 20.18 12.41
N ARG A 268 2.99 20.80 12.17
CA ARG A 268 2.00 20.33 11.20
C ARG A 268 1.92 21.21 9.94
N ILE A 269 2.68 22.27 9.87
CA ILE A 269 2.88 23.11 8.68
C ILE A 269 4.10 22.64 7.93
#